data_5ef72982e6e414d1089d396b6e6b4f2e
#
_entry.id   5ef72982e6e414d1089d396b6e6b4f2e
#
_cell.length_a   1.000
_cell.length_b   1.000
_cell.length_c   1.000
_cell.angle_alpha   90.00
_cell.angle_beta   90.00
_cell.angle_gamma   90.00
#
_symmetry.space_group_name_H-M   'P 1'
#
loop_
_entity.id
_entity.type
_entity.pdbx_description
1 polymer ?
#
loop_
_entity_poly.entity_id
_entity_poly.type
_entity_poly.pdbx_seq_one_letter_code
_entity_poly.pdbx_strand_id
1 'polypeptide(L)'
;CMQIQAQDKIVNPDISYAGTPRTLKIGGINVSGVEGYEDYVLTGISGLSVGDEITVPGDEITNAVKRYWKHGLFSKVAIAADSIVGEKLYLHIYLAVRPRISNINYVGLKKSEREDMEQKLGMVKGTQVTPNMLDRAKILAKKYFDDKGFKNADIQINQRDDVANKGQVILDVVVDKKEKIKVHQITIDGNEQLSDRKIKGGLFSKGAFAKTHEAGKFASFFKSKKFTPERWKEDKQKLIDKYNEYGFRDAQILEDSVSNFDEKHVNIYIKVDEGKKYYIRNISWAGNTVYSSAYLEALLGMKKGDVYNQKILGKRLNEDDDAVSNLYYNNGYVFSRIEPTEINIDGDSIDLEMRVTEGPQAYLSHVRINGNTRLY
;
A
#
# COMPACT_ATOMS: atom_id res chain seq x y z
N CYS A 1 6.83 -80.28 18.86
CA CYS A 1 6.47 -79.13 19.66
C CYS A 1 7.09 -77.88 19.01
N MET A 2 6.29 -77.15 18.29
CA MET A 2 6.69 -75.80 17.85
C MET A 2 6.48 -74.85 19.02
N GLN A 3 7.54 -74.33 19.61
CA GLN A 3 7.47 -73.23 20.56
C GLN A 3 7.17 -71.95 19.74
N ILE A 4 5.96 -71.46 19.88
CA ILE A 4 5.62 -70.12 19.43
C ILE A 4 6.27 -69.18 20.45
N GLN A 5 7.41 -68.62 20.11
CA GLN A 5 7.97 -67.51 20.88
C GLN A 5 6.98 -66.34 20.78
N ALA A 6 6.41 -65.91 21.90
CA ALA A 6 5.65 -64.65 21.99
C ALA A 6 6.59 -63.53 21.62
N GLN A 7 6.29 -62.86 20.53
CA GLN A 7 7.04 -61.64 20.13
C GLN A 7 6.82 -60.59 21.21
N ASP A 8 7.88 -60.08 21.79
CA ASP A 8 7.83 -59.01 22.77
C ASP A 8 7.13 -57.77 22.15
N LYS A 9 6.01 -57.35 22.75
CA LYS A 9 5.25 -56.18 22.35
C LYS A 9 5.65 -55.01 23.25
N ILE A 10 6.28 -54.00 22.68
CA ILE A 10 6.57 -52.72 23.34
C ILE A 10 5.46 -51.75 23.01
N VAL A 11 4.73 -51.25 24.01
CA VAL A 11 3.66 -50.24 23.85
C VAL A 11 4.23 -48.87 24.20
N ASN A 12 3.88 -47.84 23.43
CA ASN A 12 4.40 -46.47 23.56
C ASN A 12 5.94 -46.44 23.67
N PRO A 13 6.67 -46.98 22.66
CA PRO A 13 8.12 -47.02 22.71
C PRO A 13 8.70 -45.59 22.79
N ASP A 14 9.63 -45.37 23.71
CA ASP A 14 10.37 -44.13 23.79
C ASP A 14 11.40 -44.08 22.66
N ILE A 15 11.06 -43.31 21.60
CA ILE A 15 11.91 -43.09 20.42
C ILE A 15 12.49 -41.69 20.53
N SER A 16 13.71 -41.59 21.01
CA SER A 16 14.45 -40.31 21.06
C SER A 16 15.31 -40.11 19.81
N TYR A 17 15.31 -38.91 19.25
CA TYR A 17 16.25 -38.55 18.18
C TYR A 17 17.72 -38.60 18.57
N ALA A 18 18.02 -38.67 19.86
CA ALA A 18 19.35 -38.90 20.38
C ALA A 18 19.70 -40.41 20.48
N GLY A 19 18.72 -41.31 20.24
CA GLY A 19 18.91 -42.74 20.27
C GLY A 19 19.58 -43.32 19.01
N THR A 20 20.03 -44.56 19.11
CA THR A 20 20.59 -45.29 17.96
C THR A 20 19.48 -45.59 16.94
N PRO A 21 19.61 -45.16 15.67
CA PRO A 21 18.63 -45.46 14.63
C PRO A 21 18.43 -46.96 14.45
N ARG A 22 17.15 -47.37 14.31
CA ARG A 22 16.78 -48.76 14.04
C ARG A 22 15.97 -48.84 12.77
N THR A 23 16.28 -49.81 11.91
CA THR A 23 15.46 -50.09 10.74
C THR A 23 14.32 -51.03 11.15
N LEU A 24 13.09 -50.62 10.93
CA LEU A 24 11.88 -51.35 11.28
C LEU A 24 10.94 -51.36 10.09
N LYS A 25 10.12 -52.41 9.99
CA LYS A 25 9.11 -52.55 8.95
C LYS A 25 7.77 -52.02 9.46
N ILE A 26 7.10 -51.20 8.69
CA ILE A 26 5.76 -50.68 9.05
C ILE A 26 4.77 -51.86 9.07
N GLY A 27 4.28 -52.19 10.27
CA GLY A 27 3.29 -53.24 10.48
C GLY A 27 1.84 -52.76 10.35
N GLY A 28 1.61 -51.46 10.56
CA GLY A 28 0.30 -50.83 10.46
C GLY A 28 0.38 -49.33 10.66
N ILE A 29 -0.56 -48.61 10.08
CA ILE A 29 -0.72 -47.17 10.22
C ILE A 29 -2.17 -46.86 10.58
N ASN A 30 -2.37 -46.19 11.70
CA ASN A 30 -3.65 -45.71 12.15
C ASN A 30 -3.69 -44.17 12.01
N VAL A 31 -4.83 -43.59 11.57
CA VAL A 31 -5.01 -42.14 11.44
C VAL A 31 -6.18 -41.73 12.31
N SER A 32 -6.04 -40.58 12.98
CA SER A 32 -7.10 -40.01 13.80
C SER A 32 -7.12 -38.52 13.82
N GLY A 33 -8.21 -37.93 14.31
CA GLY A 33 -8.38 -36.47 14.50
C GLY A 33 -8.99 -35.75 13.30
N VAL A 34 -9.36 -36.47 12.23
CA VAL A 34 -10.04 -35.90 11.06
C VAL A 34 -11.29 -36.72 10.75
N GLU A 35 -12.43 -36.07 10.66
CA GLU A 35 -13.70 -36.65 10.24
C GLU A 35 -13.97 -36.38 8.75
N GLY A 36 -14.60 -37.34 8.04
CA GLY A 36 -15.03 -37.16 6.65
C GLY A 36 -13.96 -37.41 5.58
N TYR A 37 -12.83 -37.99 5.98
CA TYR A 37 -11.79 -38.46 5.05
C TYR A 37 -11.54 -39.95 5.27
N GLU A 38 -11.34 -40.68 4.19
CA GLU A 38 -10.98 -42.10 4.28
C GLU A 38 -9.50 -42.23 4.70
N ASP A 39 -9.22 -43.16 5.62
CA ASP A 39 -7.88 -43.36 6.21
C ASP A 39 -6.80 -43.61 5.14
N TYR A 40 -7.15 -44.34 4.06
CA TYR A 40 -6.18 -44.63 2.99
C TYR A 40 -5.76 -43.37 2.23
N VAL A 41 -6.66 -42.36 2.11
CA VAL A 41 -6.35 -41.04 1.47
C VAL A 41 -5.39 -40.27 2.36
N LEU A 42 -5.69 -40.22 3.65
CA LEU A 42 -4.86 -39.53 4.63
C LEU A 42 -3.48 -40.19 4.72
N THR A 43 -3.42 -41.52 4.82
CA THR A 43 -2.16 -42.28 4.83
C THR A 43 -1.36 -42.04 3.55
N GLY A 44 -2.02 -42.00 2.37
CA GLY A 44 -1.37 -41.75 1.09
C GLY A 44 -0.63 -40.41 1.04
N ILE A 45 -1.14 -39.37 1.71
CA ILE A 45 -0.45 -38.05 1.81
C ILE A 45 0.90 -38.19 2.51
N SER A 46 1.02 -39.07 3.52
CA SER A 46 2.27 -39.30 4.25
C SER A 46 3.37 -39.87 3.34
N GLY A 47 2.96 -40.64 2.33
CA GLY A 47 3.84 -41.43 1.48
C GLY A 47 4.49 -42.60 2.23
N LEU A 48 3.92 -43.03 3.36
CA LEU A 48 4.27 -44.23 4.09
C LEU A 48 3.26 -45.33 3.78
N SER A 49 3.71 -46.54 3.61
CA SER A 49 2.86 -47.70 3.34
C SER A 49 3.17 -48.85 4.29
N VAL A 50 2.15 -49.66 4.61
CA VAL A 50 2.35 -50.87 5.37
C VAL A 50 3.27 -51.81 4.58
N GLY A 51 4.32 -52.27 5.22
CA GLY A 51 5.36 -53.07 4.59
C GLY A 51 6.64 -52.33 4.23
N ASP A 52 6.65 -51.01 4.24
CA ASP A 52 7.86 -50.21 4.02
C ASP A 52 8.85 -50.40 5.16
N GLU A 53 10.14 -50.43 4.81
CA GLU A 53 11.24 -50.37 5.77
C GLU A 53 11.65 -48.93 5.99
N ILE A 54 11.63 -48.49 7.24
CA ILE A 54 12.00 -47.12 7.63
C ILE A 54 13.00 -47.13 8.76
N THR A 55 13.86 -46.15 8.80
CA THR A 55 14.79 -45.91 9.91
C THR A 55 14.16 -44.96 10.94
N VAL A 56 14.13 -45.41 12.22
CA VAL A 56 13.51 -44.61 13.29
C VAL A 56 14.50 -44.44 14.45
N PRO A 57 14.81 -43.21 14.87
CA PRO A 57 14.47 -41.96 14.25
C PRO A 57 15.15 -41.76 12.88
N GLY A 58 14.46 -41.13 11.91
CA GLY A 58 14.96 -40.96 10.54
C GLY A 58 14.17 -39.96 9.73
N ASP A 59 14.63 -39.78 8.48
CA ASP A 59 14.08 -38.76 7.58
C ASP A 59 12.69 -39.11 7.01
N GLU A 60 12.33 -40.39 6.97
CA GLU A 60 11.06 -40.86 6.41
C GLU A 60 9.88 -40.26 7.17
N ILE A 61 9.92 -40.29 8.50
CA ILE A 61 8.88 -39.68 9.35
C ILE A 61 8.87 -38.14 9.20
N THR A 62 10.06 -37.53 9.20
CA THR A 62 10.19 -36.09 8.99
C THR A 62 9.61 -35.65 7.64
N ASN A 63 9.88 -36.42 6.58
CA ASN A 63 9.37 -36.15 5.25
C ASN A 63 7.85 -36.37 5.16
N ALA A 64 7.30 -37.37 5.84
CA ALA A 64 5.86 -37.58 5.94
C ALA A 64 5.17 -36.36 6.60
N VAL A 65 5.72 -35.87 7.71
CA VAL A 65 5.21 -34.63 8.37
C VAL A 65 5.29 -33.44 7.41
N LYS A 66 6.42 -33.23 6.70
CA LYS A 66 6.57 -32.15 5.71
C LYS A 66 5.54 -32.24 4.57
N ARG A 67 5.19 -33.44 4.10
CA ARG A 67 4.16 -33.66 3.07
C ARG A 67 2.80 -33.19 3.53
N TYR A 68 2.38 -33.54 4.76
CA TYR A 68 1.13 -33.01 5.32
C TYR A 68 1.11 -31.48 5.42
N TRP A 69 2.21 -30.87 5.90
CA TRP A 69 2.31 -29.42 5.97
C TRP A 69 2.26 -28.75 4.58
N LYS A 70 2.92 -29.35 3.58
CA LYS A 70 2.90 -28.86 2.20
C LYS A 70 1.49 -28.90 1.59
N HIS A 71 0.65 -29.85 2.02
CA HIS A 71 -0.73 -29.96 1.57
C HIS A 71 -1.61 -28.79 2.04
N GLY A 72 -1.22 -28.13 3.13
CA GLY A 72 -1.87 -26.91 3.61
C GLY A 72 -3.20 -27.12 4.35
N LEU A 73 -3.79 -28.32 4.34
CA LEU A 73 -5.10 -28.61 4.94
C LEU A 73 -5.08 -28.71 6.46
N PHE A 74 -3.93 -29.04 7.04
CA PHE A 74 -3.83 -29.42 8.45
C PHE A 74 -3.29 -28.28 9.31
N SER A 75 -3.86 -28.12 10.50
CA SER A 75 -3.41 -27.21 11.56
C SER A 75 -2.48 -27.90 12.56
N LYS A 76 -2.58 -29.25 12.67
CA LYS A 76 -1.72 -30.08 13.52
C LYS A 76 -1.40 -31.39 12.81
N VAL A 77 -0.16 -31.77 12.88
CA VAL A 77 0.35 -33.07 12.38
C VAL A 77 1.30 -33.62 13.44
N ALA A 78 1.04 -34.84 13.90
CA ALA A 78 1.95 -35.57 14.76
C ALA A 78 1.94 -37.03 14.33
N ILE A 79 3.13 -37.66 14.29
CA ILE A 79 3.29 -39.09 14.02
C ILE A 79 3.97 -39.70 15.24
N ALA A 80 3.33 -40.66 15.87
CA ALA A 80 3.82 -41.35 17.02
C ALA A 80 3.98 -42.85 16.73
N ALA A 81 4.91 -43.51 17.40
CA ALA A 81 4.99 -44.94 17.43
C ALA A 81 4.03 -45.48 18.49
N ASP A 82 3.06 -46.26 18.09
CA ASP A 82 2.03 -46.84 18.95
C ASP A 82 2.57 -48.10 19.64
N SER A 83 3.22 -48.96 18.88
CA SER A 83 3.87 -50.17 19.42
C SER A 83 4.92 -50.73 18.48
N ILE A 84 5.83 -51.50 19.03
CA ILE A 84 6.78 -52.35 18.29
C ILE A 84 6.53 -53.79 18.65
N VAL A 85 6.35 -54.67 17.66
CA VAL A 85 6.19 -56.11 17.84
C VAL A 85 7.22 -56.82 16.97
N GLY A 86 8.28 -57.32 17.60
CA GLY A 86 9.44 -57.81 16.87
C GLY A 86 10.10 -56.74 16.03
N GLU A 87 10.16 -56.90 14.71
CA GLU A 87 10.70 -55.92 13.76
C GLU A 87 9.60 -55.04 13.12
N LYS A 88 8.34 -55.14 13.58
CA LYS A 88 7.21 -54.40 13.04
C LYS A 88 6.88 -53.20 13.92
N LEU A 89 6.86 -52.00 13.31
CA LEU A 89 6.47 -50.74 13.91
C LEU A 89 5.02 -50.39 13.52
N TYR A 90 4.21 -50.09 14.52
CA TYR A 90 2.85 -49.56 14.31
C TYR A 90 2.84 -48.06 14.57
N LEU A 91 2.39 -47.31 13.57
CA LEU A 91 2.38 -45.85 13.60
C LEU A 91 0.98 -45.31 13.85
N HIS A 92 0.90 -44.22 14.60
CA HIS A 92 -0.32 -43.45 14.76
C HIS A 92 -0.10 -42.00 14.25
N ILE A 93 -0.89 -41.60 13.26
CA ILE A 93 -0.86 -40.27 12.67
C ILE A 93 -2.02 -39.47 13.24
N TYR A 94 -1.70 -38.43 13.98
CA TYR A 94 -2.68 -37.47 14.52
C TYR A 94 -2.74 -36.25 13.64
N LEU A 95 -3.93 -35.95 13.07
CA LEU A 95 -4.16 -34.84 12.20
C LEU A 95 -5.28 -33.94 12.76
N ALA A 96 -5.15 -32.65 12.59
CA ALA A 96 -6.27 -31.74 12.78
C ALA A 96 -6.42 -30.84 11.53
N VAL A 97 -7.60 -30.75 10.99
CA VAL A 97 -7.91 -29.89 9.83
C VAL A 97 -7.92 -28.44 10.27
N ARG A 98 -7.48 -27.53 9.38
CA ARG A 98 -7.64 -26.10 9.62
C ARG A 98 -9.13 -25.73 9.62
N PRO A 99 -9.58 -24.99 10.63
CA PRO A 99 -10.99 -24.60 10.68
C PRO A 99 -11.33 -23.66 9.52
N ARG A 100 -12.61 -23.62 9.15
CA ARG A 100 -13.15 -22.71 8.15
C ARG A 100 -13.86 -21.54 8.82
N ILE A 101 -13.84 -20.38 8.17
CA ILE A 101 -14.53 -19.19 8.66
C ILE A 101 -16.05 -19.37 8.50
N SER A 102 -16.80 -19.39 9.61
CA SER A 102 -18.25 -19.37 9.58
C SER A 102 -18.78 -17.93 9.52
N ASN A 103 -18.15 -17.03 10.27
CA ASN A 103 -18.54 -15.62 10.31
C ASN A 103 -17.35 -14.73 10.63
N ILE A 104 -17.46 -13.44 10.25
CA ILE A 104 -16.49 -12.40 10.58
C ILE A 104 -17.25 -11.25 11.22
N ASN A 105 -16.87 -10.89 12.45
CA ASN A 105 -17.40 -9.76 13.16
C ASN A 105 -16.39 -8.62 13.18
N TYR A 106 -16.87 -7.40 13.07
CA TYR A 106 -16.04 -6.20 13.12
C TYR A 106 -16.49 -5.32 14.29
N VAL A 107 -15.56 -5.03 15.21
CA VAL A 107 -15.78 -4.24 16.41
C VAL A 107 -14.94 -2.96 16.35
N GLY A 108 -15.50 -1.82 16.79
CA GLY A 108 -14.81 -0.54 16.82
C GLY A 108 -14.84 0.23 15.48
N LEU A 109 -15.55 -0.27 14.46
CA LEU A 109 -15.62 0.31 13.12
C LEU A 109 -16.96 1.03 12.87
N LYS A 110 -16.90 2.10 12.06
CA LYS A 110 -18.08 2.69 11.43
C LYS A 110 -18.54 1.82 10.26
N LYS A 111 -19.81 1.98 9.83
CA LYS A 111 -20.39 1.19 8.73
C LYS A 111 -19.52 1.21 7.45
N SER A 112 -19.11 2.39 7.00
CA SER A 112 -18.26 2.52 5.80
C SER A 112 -16.87 1.89 5.97
N GLU A 113 -16.30 1.97 7.18
CA GLU A 113 -15.00 1.35 7.47
C GLU A 113 -15.10 -0.19 7.47
N ARG A 114 -16.23 -0.71 7.96
CA ARG A 114 -16.52 -2.14 7.92
C ARG A 114 -16.63 -2.63 6.46
N GLU A 115 -17.40 -1.95 5.62
CA GLU A 115 -17.56 -2.26 4.20
C GLU A 115 -16.19 -2.25 3.48
N ASP A 116 -15.35 -1.25 3.76
CA ASP A 116 -13.98 -1.19 3.25
C ASP A 116 -13.12 -2.39 3.72
N MET A 117 -13.24 -2.80 5.00
CA MET A 117 -12.50 -3.93 5.54
C MET A 117 -12.96 -5.26 4.93
N GLU A 118 -14.26 -5.47 4.77
CA GLU A 118 -14.81 -6.67 4.12
C GLU A 118 -14.23 -6.89 2.73
N GLN A 119 -14.03 -5.80 1.96
CA GLN A 119 -13.44 -5.87 0.62
C GLN A 119 -11.91 -6.06 0.63
N LYS A 120 -11.22 -5.39 1.57
CA LYS A 120 -9.74 -5.29 1.52
C LYS A 120 -9.01 -6.43 2.23
N LEU A 121 -9.57 -7.01 3.28
CA LEU A 121 -8.86 -8.00 4.09
C LEU A 121 -8.74 -9.37 3.43
N GLY A 122 -9.57 -9.66 2.43
CA GLY A 122 -9.54 -10.94 1.69
C GLY A 122 -9.95 -12.15 2.54
N MET A 123 -10.63 -11.92 3.68
CA MET A 123 -11.21 -12.97 4.51
C MET A 123 -12.62 -13.26 4.04
N VAL A 124 -12.89 -14.48 3.61
CA VAL A 124 -14.20 -14.89 3.06
C VAL A 124 -14.75 -16.07 3.86
N LYS A 125 -16.07 -16.04 4.15
CA LYS A 125 -16.76 -17.18 4.79
C LYS A 125 -16.54 -18.46 3.98
N GLY A 126 -16.33 -19.56 4.68
CA GLY A 126 -16.07 -20.88 4.10
C GLY A 126 -14.60 -21.15 3.78
N THR A 127 -13.72 -20.14 3.75
CA THR A 127 -12.29 -20.33 3.53
C THR A 127 -11.59 -20.86 4.79
N GLN A 128 -10.51 -21.60 4.60
CA GLN A 128 -9.69 -22.10 5.72
C GLN A 128 -8.91 -20.96 6.38
N VAL A 129 -8.85 -20.98 7.70
CA VAL A 129 -8.03 -20.03 8.47
C VAL A 129 -6.59 -20.48 8.45
N THR A 130 -5.71 -19.61 7.94
CA THR A 130 -4.27 -19.79 7.98
C THR A 130 -3.58 -18.66 8.72
N PRO A 131 -2.46 -18.91 9.43
CA PRO A 131 -1.71 -17.82 10.08
C PRO A 131 -1.35 -16.68 9.11
N ASN A 132 -0.86 -17.03 7.92
CA ASN A 132 -0.52 -16.05 6.89
C ASN A 132 -1.71 -15.16 6.48
N MET A 133 -2.92 -15.74 6.36
CA MET A 133 -4.14 -14.96 6.06
C MET A 133 -4.45 -13.95 7.18
N LEU A 134 -4.35 -14.37 8.45
CA LEU A 134 -4.60 -13.50 9.60
C LEU A 134 -3.55 -12.38 9.70
N ASP A 135 -2.27 -12.71 9.54
CA ASP A 135 -1.18 -11.72 9.55
C ASP A 135 -1.33 -10.71 8.41
N ARG A 136 -1.62 -11.20 7.20
CA ARG A 136 -1.88 -10.33 6.05
C ARG A 136 -3.09 -9.42 6.29
N ALA A 137 -4.18 -9.94 6.82
CA ALA A 137 -5.36 -9.16 7.15
C ALA A 137 -5.04 -8.07 8.18
N LYS A 138 -4.26 -8.41 9.22
CA LYS A 138 -3.81 -7.46 10.24
C LYS A 138 -2.94 -6.34 9.65
N ILE A 139 -1.99 -6.69 8.76
CA ILE A 139 -1.13 -5.71 8.06
C ILE A 139 -1.97 -4.77 7.19
N LEU A 140 -2.92 -5.32 6.42
CA LEU A 140 -3.79 -4.53 5.55
C LEU A 140 -4.70 -3.60 6.34
N ALA A 141 -5.29 -4.09 7.44
CA ALA A 141 -6.10 -3.26 8.34
C ALA A 141 -5.26 -2.13 8.96
N LYS A 142 -4.05 -2.44 9.43
CA LYS A 142 -3.12 -1.44 9.99
C LYS A 142 -2.81 -0.36 8.98
N LYS A 143 -2.41 -0.73 7.77
CA LYS A 143 -2.13 0.20 6.68
C LYS A 143 -3.32 1.10 6.36
N TYR A 144 -4.53 0.53 6.28
CA TYR A 144 -5.76 1.30 6.03
C TYR A 144 -5.99 2.39 7.08
N PHE A 145 -5.77 2.09 8.37
CA PHE A 145 -5.94 3.07 9.44
C PHE A 145 -4.80 4.08 9.50
N ASP A 146 -3.57 3.68 9.18
CA ASP A 146 -2.43 4.58 9.03
C ASP A 146 -2.71 5.62 7.92
N ASP A 147 -3.19 5.18 6.75
CA ASP A 147 -3.56 6.06 5.64
C ASP A 147 -4.68 7.04 6.02
N LYS A 148 -5.56 6.67 6.96
CA LYS A 148 -6.60 7.54 7.53
C LYS A 148 -6.11 8.42 8.70
N GLY A 149 -4.83 8.32 9.07
CA GLY A 149 -4.17 9.12 10.12
C GLY A 149 -4.25 8.52 11.52
N PHE A 150 -4.63 7.25 11.67
CA PHE A 150 -4.66 6.52 12.94
C PHE A 150 -3.40 5.64 13.09
N LYS A 151 -2.23 6.27 13.12
CA LYS A 151 -0.93 5.58 13.17
C LYS A 151 -0.80 4.61 14.35
N ASN A 152 -1.46 4.88 15.46
CA ASN A 152 -1.42 4.07 16.68
C ASN A 152 -2.62 3.12 16.82
N ALA A 153 -3.38 2.89 15.74
CA ALA A 153 -4.46 1.92 15.77
C ALA A 153 -3.96 0.52 16.16
N ASP A 154 -4.62 -0.09 17.14
CA ASP A 154 -4.40 -1.49 17.52
C ASP A 154 -5.45 -2.37 16.84
N ILE A 155 -4.97 -3.42 16.16
CA ILE A 155 -5.82 -4.36 15.42
C ILE A 155 -5.56 -5.76 15.96
N GLN A 156 -6.61 -6.36 16.49
CA GLN A 156 -6.59 -7.73 16.97
C GLN A 156 -7.58 -8.56 16.16
N ILE A 157 -7.16 -9.74 15.73
CA ILE A 157 -8.03 -10.70 15.06
C ILE A 157 -8.06 -11.94 15.96
N ASN A 158 -9.17 -12.12 16.64
CA ASN A 158 -9.37 -13.21 17.58
C ASN A 158 -10.19 -14.30 16.90
N GLN A 159 -9.78 -15.55 17.10
CA GLN A 159 -10.48 -16.72 16.60
C GLN A 159 -11.19 -17.40 17.76
N ARG A 160 -12.47 -17.71 17.59
CA ARG A 160 -13.25 -18.51 18.51
C ARG A 160 -14.05 -19.58 17.78
N ASP A 161 -14.25 -20.72 18.42
CA ASP A 161 -15.01 -21.81 17.84
C ASP A 161 -16.47 -21.40 17.62
N ASP A 162 -17.03 -21.83 16.52
CA ASP A 162 -18.45 -21.68 16.25
C ASP A 162 -19.22 -22.88 16.82
N VAL A 163 -19.90 -22.63 17.93
CA VAL A 163 -20.67 -23.70 18.63
C VAL A 163 -21.77 -24.30 17.75
N ALA A 164 -22.33 -23.53 16.82
CA ALA A 164 -23.39 -23.98 15.93
C ALA A 164 -22.85 -24.82 14.74
N ASN A 165 -21.59 -24.61 14.37
CA ASN A 165 -20.98 -25.24 13.20
C ASN A 165 -19.65 -25.90 13.57
N LYS A 166 -19.69 -27.20 13.86
CA LYS A 166 -18.48 -27.99 14.24
C LYS A 166 -17.37 -27.85 13.19
N GLY A 167 -16.16 -27.63 13.63
CA GLY A 167 -14.99 -27.47 12.74
C GLY A 167 -14.91 -26.11 12.04
N GLN A 168 -15.77 -25.16 12.40
CA GLN A 168 -15.73 -23.79 11.92
C GLN A 168 -15.42 -22.81 13.05
N VAL A 169 -14.98 -21.62 12.67
CA VAL A 169 -14.62 -20.56 13.61
C VAL A 169 -15.19 -19.21 13.17
N ILE A 170 -15.45 -18.39 14.17
CA ILE A 170 -15.81 -16.99 14.00
C ILE A 170 -14.54 -16.17 14.21
N LEU A 171 -14.26 -15.24 13.30
CA LEU A 171 -13.18 -14.27 13.43
C LEU A 171 -13.74 -12.95 13.95
N ASP A 172 -13.25 -12.49 15.09
CA ASP A 172 -13.60 -11.19 15.65
C ASP A 172 -12.43 -10.20 15.36
N VAL A 173 -12.66 -9.29 14.41
CA VAL A 173 -11.72 -8.22 14.06
C VAL A 173 -12.02 -7.03 14.96
N VAL A 174 -11.20 -6.84 15.98
CA VAL A 174 -11.33 -5.76 16.96
C VAL A 174 -10.33 -4.66 16.62
N VAL A 175 -10.85 -3.45 16.44
CA VAL A 175 -10.03 -2.28 16.08
C VAL A 175 -10.21 -1.17 17.11
N ASP A 176 -9.15 -0.89 17.84
CA ASP A 176 -9.02 0.31 18.66
C ASP A 176 -8.21 1.36 17.86
N LYS A 177 -8.91 2.31 17.28
CA LYS A 177 -8.30 3.30 16.37
C LYS A 177 -7.37 4.28 17.07
N LYS A 178 -7.50 4.45 18.38
CA LYS A 178 -6.84 5.53 19.11
C LYS A 178 -7.15 6.91 18.48
N GLU A 179 -6.36 7.93 18.80
CA GLU A 179 -6.53 9.28 18.25
C GLU A 179 -5.76 9.44 16.93
N LYS A 180 -6.21 10.39 16.12
CA LYS A 180 -5.49 10.77 14.90
C LYS A 180 -4.23 11.54 15.23
N ILE A 181 -3.16 11.20 14.55
CA ILE A 181 -1.88 11.89 14.69
C ILE A 181 -1.95 13.30 14.08
N LYS A 182 -1.34 14.27 14.76
CA LYS A 182 -1.20 15.67 14.33
C LYS A 182 0.26 16.04 14.19
N VAL A 183 0.55 17.11 13.48
CA VAL A 183 1.92 17.63 13.39
C VAL A 183 2.16 18.60 14.54
N HIS A 184 3.21 18.34 15.33
CA HIS A 184 3.69 19.25 16.38
C HIS A 184 4.51 20.36 15.75
N GLN A 185 5.56 20.00 15.02
CA GLN A 185 6.51 20.95 14.43
C GLN A 185 7.01 20.46 13.08
N ILE A 186 7.26 21.41 12.16
CA ILE A 186 7.96 21.16 10.88
C ILE A 186 9.26 21.97 10.93
N THR A 187 10.38 21.28 10.84
CA THR A 187 11.72 21.87 10.75
C THR A 187 12.21 21.74 9.31
N ILE A 188 12.63 22.89 8.73
CA ILE A 188 13.20 22.93 7.39
C ILE A 188 14.66 23.32 7.54
N ASP A 189 15.53 22.59 6.90
CA ASP A 189 16.97 22.82 6.85
C ASP A 189 17.41 23.05 5.40
N GLY A 190 18.43 23.92 5.18
CA GLY A 190 18.92 24.27 3.85
C GLY A 190 18.10 25.33 3.11
N ASN A 191 17.10 25.94 3.75
CA ASN A 191 16.28 27.00 3.16
C ASN A 191 16.92 28.40 3.39
N GLU A 192 18.05 28.67 2.74
CA GLU A 192 18.81 29.91 2.90
C GLU A 192 18.20 31.10 2.17
N GLN A 193 17.62 30.87 0.99
CA GLN A 193 17.05 31.91 0.12
C GLN A 193 15.57 32.18 0.43
N LEU A 194 14.81 31.14 0.77
CA LEU A 194 13.42 31.27 1.15
C LEU A 194 13.23 31.07 2.65
N SER A 195 12.80 32.15 3.32
CA SER A 195 12.50 32.05 4.76
C SER A 195 11.34 31.07 5.06
N ASP A 196 11.38 30.47 6.25
CA ASP A 196 10.30 29.62 6.80
C ASP A 196 8.91 30.24 6.60
N ARG A 197 8.78 31.55 6.78
CA ARG A 197 7.50 32.27 6.64
C ARG A 197 6.97 32.22 5.21
N LYS A 198 7.85 32.31 4.20
CA LYS A 198 7.46 32.22 2.79
C LYS A 198 7.04 30.78 2.45
N ILE A 199 7.75 29.79 2.99
CA ILE A 199 7.50 28.38 2.76
C ILE A 199 6.25 27.91 3.53
N LYS A 200 6.21 28.13 4.83
CA LYS A 200 5.11 27.69 5.71
C LYS A 200 3.83 28.51 5.56
N GLY A 201 3.92 29.65 4.93
CA GLY A 201 2.81 30.60 4.79
C GLY A 201 2.59 31.43 6.06
N GLY A 202 1.73 32.42 5.94
CA GLY A 202 1.34 33.33 7.01
C GLY A 202 -0.16 33.47 7.13
N LEU A 203 -0.61 34.48 7.87
CA LEU A 203 -2.04 34.74 8.11
C LEU A 203 -2.85 34.91 6.80
N PHE A 204 -2.23 35.50 5.76
CA PHE A 204 -2.87 35.83 4.49
C PHE A 204 -2.31 35.07 3.28
N SER A 205 -1.31 34.20 3.47
CA SER A 205 -0.68 33.43 2.39
C SER A 205 -0.77 31.95 2.63
N LYS A 206 -1.17 31.19 1.58
CA LYS A 206 -1.14 29.73 1.62
C LYS A 206 0.31 29.26 1.54
N GLY A 207 0.79 28.59 2.60
CA GLY A 207 2.08 27.90 2.59
C GLY A 207 2.05 26.56 1.88
N ALA A 208 3.23 25.98 1.72
CA ALA A 208 3.39 24.62 1.15
C ALA A 208 2.67 23.55 2.00
N PHE A 209 2.69 23.68 3.33
CA PHE A 209 2.13 22.71 4.26
C PHE A 209 0.64 22.93 4.59
N ALA A 210 -0.19 23.14 3.58
CA ALA A 210 -1.61 23.40 3.77
C ALA A 210 -2.37 22.18 4.34
N LYS A 211 -1.87 20.99 4.13
CA LYS A 211 -2.49 19.71 4.57
C LYS A 211 -1.94 19.18 5.88
N THR A 212 -0.66 19.45 6.19
CA THR A 212 0.06 18.92 7.36
C THR A 212 0.62 20.01 8.30
N HIS A 213 0.10 21.24 8.25
CA HIS A 213 0.62 22.35 9.02
C HIS A 213 0.67 22.11 10.55
N GLU A 214 1.59 22.81 11.24
CA GLU A 214 1.85 22.70 12.68
C GLU A 214 0.62 22.97 13.56
N ALA A 215 0.53 22.28 14.70
CA ALA A 215 -0.51 22.51 15.70
C ALA A 215 -0.30 23.88 16.39
N GLY A 216 -1.39 24.58 16.71
CA GLY A 216 -1.35 25.77 17.57
C GLY A 216 -1.20 27.12 16.88
N LYS A 217 -1.05 27.22 15.56
CA LYS A 217 -1.09 28.54 14.87
C LYS A 217 -2.51 29.03 14.63
N PHE A 218 -2.74 30.34 14.77
CA PHE A 218 -4.05 31.00 14.84
C PHE A 218 -5.04 30.67 13.69
N ALA A 219 -4.51 30.38 12.50
CA ALA A 219 -5.32 30.01 11.33
C ALA A 219 -5.89 28.56 11.38
N SER A 220 -5.58 27.81 12.41
CA SER A 220 -5.89 26.39 12.52
C SER A 220 -7.03 26.04 13.48
N PHE A 221 -7.64 27.04 14.09
CA PHE A 221 -8.71 26.82 15.09
C PHE A 221 -9.90 26.03 14.54
N PHE A 222 -10.13 26.10 13.24
CA PHE A 222 -11.29 25.48 12.57
C PHE A 222 -10.96 24.25 11.69
N LYS A 223 -9.68 23.87 11.54
CA LYS A 223 -9.33 22.69 10.70
C LYS A 223 -8.55 21.65 11.50
N SER A 224 -9.12 20.45 11.58
CA SER A 224 -8.47 19.29 12.17
C SER A 224 -7.19 18.95 11.39
N LYS A 225 -6.05 19.21 11.99
CA LYS A 225 -4.72 18.95 11.44
C LYS A 225 -4.36 17.50 11.66
N LYS A 226 -4.54 16.69 10.65
CA LYS A 226 -4.28 15.24 10.71
C LYS A 226 -3.09 14.96 9.82
N PHE A 227 -2.06 14.36 10.38
CA PHE A 227 -0.98 13.82 9.60
C PHE A 227 -1.45 12.52 8.92
N THR A 228 -1.25 12.42 7.60
CA THR A 228 -1.34 11.17 6.84
C THR A 228 -0.21 11.12 5.83
N PRO A 229 0.32 9.94 5.47
CA PRO A 229 1.38 9.81 4.48
C PRO A 229 1.02 10.45 3.11
N GLU A 230 -0.25 10.32 2.68
CA GLU A 230 -0.71 10.93 1.42
C GLU A 230 -0.67 12.45 1.47
N ARG A 231 -1.19 13.05 2.56
CA ARG A 231 -1.15 14.51 2.74
C ARG A 231 0.27 15.03 2.79
N TRP A 232 1.15 14.28 3.42
CA TRP A 232 2.56 14.60 3.49
C TRP A 232 3.22 14.56 2.11
N LYS A 233 2.90 13.55 1.30
CA LYS A 233 3.35 13.48 -0.08
C LYS A 233 2.88 14.67 -0.92
N GLU A 234 1.61 15.07 -0.80
CA GLU A 234 1.07 16.26 -1.47
C GLU A 234 1.79 17.54 -1.02
N ASP A 235 2.05 17.70 0.28
CA ASP A 235 2.70 18.91 0.78
C ASP A 235 4.20 18.97 0.42
N LYS A 236 4.88 17.82 0.28
CA LYS A 236 6.23 17.77 -0.29
C LYS A 236 6.25 18.27 -1.74
N GLN A 237 5.28 17.88 -2.56
CA GLN A 237 5.19 18.39 -3.93
C GLN A 237 4.95 19.92 -3.94
N LYS A 238 4.04 20.40 -3.09
CA LYS A 238 3.78 21.85 -2.97
C LYS A 238 4.99 22.64 -2.45
N LEU A 239 5.85 22.00 -1.67
CA LEU A 239 7.11 22.61 -1.25
C LEU A 239 8.01 22.89 -2.46
N ILE A 240 8.19 21.90 -3.34
CA ILE A 240 8.95 22.06 -4.59
C ILE A 240 8.25 23.09 -5.50
N ASP A 241 6.93 22.98 -5.69
CA ASP A 241 6.16 23.97 -6.48
C ASP A 241 6.35 25.39 -5.94
N LYS A 242 6.46 25.53 -4.60
CA LYS A 242 6.70 26.83 -3.96
C LYS A 242 8.09 27.37 -4.28
N TYR A 243 9.11 26.55 -4.29
CA TYR A 243 10.44 26.95 -4.73
C TYR A 243 10.45 27.35 -6.21
N ASN A 244 9.79 26.58 -7.06
CA ASN A 244 9.65 26.90 -8.49
C ASN A 244 8.91 28.23 -8.73
N GLU A 245 7.94 28.59 -7.89
CA GLU A 245 7.28 29.92 -7.95
C GLU A 245 8.26 31.09 -7.74
N TYR A 246 9.35 30.85 -7.01
CA TYR A 246 10.38 31.87 -6.75
C TYR A 246 11.59 31.76 -7.66
N GLY A 247 11.55 30.87 -8.68
CA GLY A 247 12.59 30.69 -9.68
C GLY A 247 13.64 29.64 -9.34
N PHE A 248 13.46 28.89 -8.26
CA PHE A 248 14.36 27.80 -7.88
C PHE A 248 13.94 26.50 -8.57
N ARG A 249 14.24 26.41 -9.87
CA ARG A 249 13.83 25.32 -10.75
C ARG A 249 14.34 23.96 -10.30
N ASP A 250 15.58 23.91 -9.82
CA ASP A 250 16.29 22.68 -9.46
C ASP A 250 16.12 22.32 -7.97
N ALA A 251 15.23 23.02 -7.27
CA ALA A 251 14.98 22.74 -5.86
C ALA A 251 14.53 21.29 -5.64
N GLN A 252 15.14 20.65 -4.66
CA GLN A 252 14.87 19.25 -4.33
C GLN A 252 14.88 18.99 -2.82
N ILE A 253 14.15 17.97 -2.41
CA ILE A 253 14.19 17.48 -1.03
C ILE A 253 15.27 16.40 -0.96
N LEU A 254 16.33 16.65 -0.19
CA LEU A 254 17.44 15.72 0.01
C LEU A 254 17.07 14.63 1.00
N GLU A 255 16.35 15.01 2.06
CA GLU A 255 15.96 14.10 3.14
C GLU A 255 14.64 14.56 3.75
N ASP A 256 13.79 13.62 4.12
CA ASP A 256 12.63 13.88 4.96
C ASP A 256 12.44 12.77 5.98
N SER A 257 12.07 13.14 7.20
CA SER A 257 11.77 12.19 8.25
C SER A 257 10.59 12.63 9.12
N VAL A 258 9.91 11.63 9.68
CA VAL A 258 8.77 11.83 10.59
C VAL A 258 9.04 11.05 11.85
N SER A 259 9.25 11.75 12.95
CA SER A 259 9.51 11.18 14.27
C SER A 259 8.33 11.41 15.22
N ASN A 260 8.11 10.50 16.15
CA ASN A 260 7.08 10.69 17.17
C ASN A 260 7.57 11.74 18.17
N PHE A 261 6.69 12.73 18.47
CA PHE A 261 6.90 13.67 19.56
C PHE A 261 6.24 13.14 20.83
N ASP A 262 4.98 12.73 20.73
CA ASP A 262 4.22 12.05 21.77
C ASP A 262 3.24 11.04 21.14
N GLU A 263 2.29 10.50 21.93
CA GLU A 263 1.31 9.53 21.45
C GLU A 263 0.35 10.07 20.36
N LYS A 264 0.24 11.40 20.24
CA LYS A 264 -0.73 12.09 19.37
C LYS A 264 -0.08 13.02 18.36
N HIS A 265 1.21 13.25 18.45
CA HIS A 265 1.91 14.22 17.63
C HIS A 265 3.20 13.66 17.04
N VAL A 266 3.54 14.18 15.86
CA VAL A 266 4.80 13.89 15.16
C VAL A 266 5.54 15.18 14.86
N ASN A 267 6.87 15.12 14.87
CA ASN A 267 7.76 16.12 14.31
C ASN A 267 8.11 15.70 12.88
N ILE A 268 8.16 16.69 11.99
CA ILE A 268 8.59 16.52 10.62
C ILE A 268 9.90 17.28 10.45
N TYR A 269 10.91 16.63 9.89
CA TYR A 269 12.15 17.24 9.45
C TYR A 269 12.28 17.10 7.95
N ILE A 270 12.72 18.19 7.29
CA ILE A 270 12.97 18.22 5.85
C ILE A 270 14.31 18.93 5.64
N LYS A 271 15.15 18.33 4.83
CA LYS A 271 16.34 18.97 4.29
C LYS A 271 16.14 19.26 2.82
N VAL A 272 16.31 20.53 2.43
CA VAL A 272 16.15 20.97 1.05
C VAL A 272 17.49 21.43 0.48
N ASP A 273 17.63 21.26 -0.82
CA ASP A 273 18.63 21.95 -1.63
C ASP A 273 17.83 22.88 -2.54
N GLU A 274 18.01 24.19 -2.37
CA GLU A 274 17.27 25.20 -3.15
C GLU A 274 17.74 25.32 -4.58
N GLY A 275 18.99 24.90 -4.83
CA GLY A 275 19.65 25.11 -6.13
C GLY A 275 19.86 26.59 -6.47
N LYS A 276 19.97 26.88 -7.76
CA LYS A 276 20.13 28.27 -8.26
C LYS A 276 18.76 28.89 -8.57
N LYS A 277 18.69 30.20 -8.46
CA LYS A 277 17.57 30.99 -8.95
C LYS A 277 17.76 31.29 -10.42
N TYR A 278 16.75 30.98 -11.24
CA TYR A 278 16.80 31.13 -12.68
C TYR A 278 15.98 32.32 -13.18
N TYR A 279 16.45 32.92 -14.28
CA TYR A 279 15.85 34.04 -14.97
C TYR A 279 15.63 33.70 -16.44
N ILE A 280 14.60 34.30 -17.05
CA ILE A 280 14.34 34.14 -18.47
C ILE A 280 15.34 35.00 -19.26
N ARG A 281 16.12 34.36 -20.12
CA ARG A 281 17.06 35.04 -21.02
C ARG A 281 16.44 35.35 -22.35
N ASN A 282 15.67 34.41 -22.91
CA ASN A 282 14.97 34.58 -24.18
C ASN A 282 13.70 33.74 -24.22
N ILE A 283 12.70 34.24 -24.98
CA ILE A 283 11.47 33.52 -25.30
C ILE A 283 11.36 33.48 -26.81
N SER A 284 11.21 32.31 -27.38
CA SER A 284 11.01 32.09 -28.81
C SER A 284 9.72 31.29 -29.05
N TRP A 285 9.15 31.43 -30.21
CA TRP A 285 7.94 30.75 -30.64
C TRP A 285 8.21 29.97 -31.91
N ALA A 286 7.74 28.74 -31.98
CA ALA A 286 7.89 27.85 -33.13
C ALA A 286 6.55 27.18 -33.46
N GLY A 287 6.19 27.12 -34.76
CA GLY A 287 4.95 26.51 -35.23
C GLY A 287 3.69 27.40 -35.17
N ASN A 288 3.83 28.65 -34.75
CA ASN A 288 2.76 29.63 -34.68
C ASN A 288 2.59 30.35 -36.04
N THR A 289 1.75 29.77 -36.92
CA THR A 289 1.51 30.36 -38.27
C THR A 289 0.31 31.29 -38.30
N VAL A 290 -0.65 31.14 -37.39
CA VAL A 290 -1.90 31.91 -37.31
C VAL A 290 -1.67 33.26 -36.59
N TYR A 291 -0.91 33.26 -35.52
CA TYR A 291 -0.63 34.48 -34.75
C TYR A 291 0.86 34.77 -34.72
N SER A 292 1.20 36.07 -34.81
CA SER A 292 2.60 36.50 -34.75
C SER A 292 3.21 36.23 -33.38
N SER A 293 4.52 35.93 -33.35
CA SER A 293 5.25 35.71 -32.09
C SER A 293 5.17 36.92 -31.17
N ALA A 294 5.24 38.14 -31.71
CA ALA A 294 5.11 39.37 -30.93
C ALA A 294 3.75 39.50 -30.22
N TYR A 295 2.67 39.09 -30.88
CA TYR A 295 1.34 39.09 -30.27
C TYR A 295 1.22 38.01 -29.14
N LEU A 296 1.72 36.83 -29.41
CA LEU A 296 1.70 35.74 -28.40
C LEU A 296 2.57 36.07 -27.20
N GLU A 297 3.72 36.71 -27.39
CA GLU A 297 4.62 37.17 -26.32
C GLU A 297 3.96 38.27 -25.46
N ALA A 298 3.31 39.23 -26.10
CA ALA A 298 2.54 40.26 -25.40
C ALA A 298 1.41 39.66 -24.55
N LEU A 299 0.70 38.65 -25.07
CA LEU A 299 -0.35 37.92 -24.37
C LEU A 299 0.20 37.07 -23.22
N LEU A 300 1.34 36.41 -23.43
CA LEU A 300 2.03 35.65 -22.39
C LEU A 300 2.40 36.51 -21.18
N GLY A 301 2.80 37.77 -21.43
CA GLY A 301 3.09 38.75 -20.39
C GLY A 301 4.37 38.47 -19.59
N MET A 302 5.21 37.54 -20.03
CA MET A 302 6.53 37.25 -19.47
C MET A 302 7.61 37.76 -20.44
N LYS A 303 8.73 38.23 -19.92
CA LYS A 303 9.78 38.83 -20.71
C LYS A 303 11.18 38.48 -20.22
N LYS A 304 12.16 38.76 -21.04
CA LYS A 304 13.58 38.68 -20.71
C LYS A 304 13.88 39.41 -19.39
N GLY A 305 14.61 38.76 -18.49
CA GLY A 305 15.00 39.25 -17.15
C GLY A 305 14.00 38.92 -16.05
N ASP A 306 12.81 38.43 -16.38
CA ASP A 306 11.87 37.98 -15.38
C ASP A 306 12.38 36.72 -14.69
N VAL A 307 11.98 36.51 -13.41
CA VAL A 307 12.26 35.27 -12.69
C VAL A 307 11.51 34.15 -13.41
N TYR A 308 12.22 33.06 -13.67
CA TYR A 308 11.62 31.86 -14.27
C TYR A 308 10.62 31.19 -13.30
N ASN A 309 9.36 31.51 -13.46
CA ASN A 309 8.26 31.05 -12.65
C ASN A 309 7.40 30.08 -13.46
N GLN A 310 7.63 28.77 -13.28
CA GLN A 310 6.91 27.72 -14.02
C GLN A 310 5.39 27.77 -13.78
N LYS A 311 4.96 28.17 -12.60
CA LYS A 311 3.54 28.28 -12.28
C LYS A 311 2.86 29.43 -13.03
N ILE A 312 3.51 30.59 -13.06
CA ILE A 312 3.00 31.72 -13.87
C ILE A 312 2.99 31.34 -15.34
N LEU A 313 4.06 30.74 -15.84
CA LEU A 313 4.15 30.27 -17.22
C LEU A 313 2.97 29.33 -17.56
N GLY A 314 2.72 28.29 -16.73
CA GLY A 314 1.62 27.36 -16.93
C GLY A 314 0.24 28.06 -16.95
N LYS A 315 0.02 29.02 -16.04
CA LYS A 315 -1.21 29.81 -15.99
C LYS A 315 -1.42 30.64 -17.23
N ARG A 316 -0.42 31.43 -17.62
CA ARG A 316 -0.48 32.31 -18.79
C ARG A 316 -0.62 31.54 -20.09
N LEU A 317 -0.12 30.29 -20.14
CA LEU A 317 -0.30 29.42 -21.31
C LEU A 317 -1.67 28.74 -21.35
N ASN A 318 -2.22 28.25 -20.20
CA ASN A 318 -3.33 27.31 -20.24
C ASN A 318 -4.49 27.59 -19.27
N GLU A 319 -4.31 28.33 -18.17
CA GLU A 319 -5.30 28.36 -17.08
C GLU A 319 -6.07 29.70 -16.97
N ASP A 320 -5.42 30.80 -17.26
CA ASP A 320 -6.04 32.12 -17.14
C ASP A 320 -7.12 32.34 -18.22
N ASP A 321 -8.13 33.15 -17.95
CA ASP A 321 -9.21 33.44 -18.91
C ASP A 321 -8.67 34.00 -20.24
N ASP A 322 -7.58 34.74 -20.18
CA ASP A 322 -6.83 35.29 -21.31
C ASP A 322 -5.57 34.48 -21.65
N ALA A 323 -5.52 33.19 -21.28
CA ALA A 323 -4.39 32.32 -21.60
C ALA A 323 -4.18 32.20 -23.11
N VAL A 324 -2.92 31.96 -23.50
CA VAL A 324 -2.56 31.84 -24.94
C VAL A 324 -3.33 30.66 -25.59
N SER A 325 -3.54 29.58 -24.91
CA SER A 325 -4.35 28.44 -25.42
C SER A 325 -5.81 28.85 -25.68
N ASN A 326 -6.38 29.70 -24.84
CA ASN A 326 -7.75 30.18 -25.02
C ASN A 326 -7.91 31.08 -26.25
N LEU A 327 -6.87 31.84 -26.65
CA LEU A 327 -6.87 32.59 -27.91
C LEU A 327 -7.08 31.64 -29.11
N TYR A 328 -6.35 30.53 -29.15
CA TYR A 328 -6.48 29.54 -30.20
C TYR A 328 -7.84 28.83 -30.14
N TYR A 329 -8.24 28.37 -28.95
CA TYR A 329 -9.49 27.66 -28.75
C TYR A 329 -10.71 28.47 -29.15
N ASN A 330 -10.78 29.72 -28.72
CA ASN A 330 -11.92 30.64 -29.03
C ASN A 330 -12.01 31.01 -30.53
N ASN A 331 -10.92 30.80 -31.27
CA ASN A 331 -10.89 31.02 -32.72
C ASN A 331 -10.98 29.73 -33.52
N GLY A 332 -11.48 28.62 -32.89
CA GLY A 332 -11.77 27.37 -33.55
C GLY A 332 -10.60 26.36 -33.65
N TYR A 333 -9.44 26.71 -33.14
CA TYR A 333 -8.30 25.80 -33.12
C TYR A 333 -8.36 24.90 -31.88
N VAL A 334 -9.41 24.10 -31.78
CA VAL A 334 -9.73 23.25 -30.62
C VAL A 334 -8.74 22.12 -30.36
N PHE A 335 -7.89 21.81 -31.33
CA PHE A 335 -6.83 20.80 -31.24
C PHE A 335 -5.45 21.42 -31.03
N SER A 336 -5.38 22.74 -30.81
CA SER A 336 -4.12 23.41 -30.58
C SER A 336 -3.46 22.97 -29.28
N ARG A 337 -2.14 22.92 -29.29
CA ARG A 337 -1.30 22.60 -28.13
C ARG A 337 -0.12 23.54 -28.08
N ILE A 338 0.21 24.03 -26.90
CA ILE A 338 1.36 24.89 -26.68
C ILE A 338 2.20 24.26 -25.58
N GLU A 339 3.43 23.91 -25.93
CA GLU A 339 4.37 23.23 -25.01
C GLU A 339 5.60 24.13 -24.79
N PRO A 340 5.82 24.60 -23.55
CA PRO A 340 7.05 25.29 -23.22
C PRO A 340 8.19 24.31 -23.13
N THR A 341 9.30 24.60 -23.79
CA THR A 341 10.52 23.80 -23.80
C THR A 341 11.71 24.66 -23.40
N GLU A 342 12.49 24.19 -22.45
CA GLU A 342 13.77 24.81 -22.10
C GLU A 342 14.81 24.34 -23.11
N ILE A 343 15.26 25.23 -23.99
CA ILE A 343 16.18 24.88 -25.09
C ILE A 343 17.64 25.09 -24.73
N ASN A 344 17.92 25.96 -23.78
CA ASN A 344 19.29 26.22 -23.33
C ASN A 344 19.29 26.77 -21.90
N ILE A 345 20.30 26.37 -21.12
CA ILE A 345 20.56 26.86 -19.77
C ILE A 345 22.02 27.30 -19.69
N ASP A 346 22.23 28.55 -19.36
CA ASP A 346 23.54 29.15 -19.25
C ASP A 346 23.64 29.90 -17.90
N GLY A 347 24.40 29.30 -16.96
CA GLY A 347 24.57 29.83 -15.62
C GLY A 347 23.28 29.81 -14.79
N ASP A 348 22.62 30.98 -14.71
CA ASP A 348 21.33 31.20 -14.03
C ASP A 348 20.21 31.62 -15.00
N SER A 349 20.48 31.50 -16.30
CA SER A 349 19.63 32.04 -17.37
C SER A 349 19.08 30.93 -18.25
N ILE A 350 17.78 30.99 -18.57
CA ILE A 350 17.06 29.99 -19.36
C ILE A 350 16.50 30.59 -20.64
N ASP A 351 16.72 29.90 -21.76
CA ASP A 351 16.00 30.15 -23.01
C ASP A 351 14.81 29.24 -23.15
N LEU A 352 13.65 29.84 -23.40
CA LEU A 352 12.39 29.13 -23.57
C LEU A 352 11.97 29.13 -25.05
N GLU A 353 11.53 27.99 -25.54
CA GLU A 353 10.83 27.88 -26.83
C GLU A 353 9.41 27.39 -26.58
N MET A 354 8.44 28.22 -27.03
CA MET A 354 7.01 27.85 -27.00
C MET A 354 6.70 27.12 -28.31
N ARG A 355 6.56 25.83 -28.28
CA ARG A 355 6.20 24.99 -29.44
C ARG A 355 4.70 24.94 -29.58
N VAL A 356 4.20 25.52 -30.68
CA VAL A 356 2.78 25.57 -30.99
C VAL A 356 2.46 24.52 -32.05
N THR A 357 1.50 23.67 -31.76
CA THR A 357 0.84 22.82 -32.73
C THR A 357 -0.57 23.31 -32.90
N GLU A 358 -0.88 24.00 -34.00
CA GLU A 358 -2.17 24.69 -34.16
C GLU A 358 -3.31 23.74 -34.49
N GLY A 359 -3.03 22.72 -35.29
CA GLY A 359 -4.05 21.78 -35.78
C GLY A 359 -5.02 22.42 -36.80
N PRO A 360 -6.02 21.68 -37.27
CA PRO A 360 -7.06 22.22 -38.16
C PRO A 360 -8.05 23.11 -37.42
N GLN A 361 -8.50 24.17 -38.06
CA GLN A 361 -9.58 24.99 -37.54
C GLN A 361 -10.93 24.26 -37.66
N ALA A 362 -11.64 24.16 -36.56
CA ALA A 362 -12.95 23.49 -36.48
C ALA A 362 -14.10 24.51 -36.69
N TYR A 363 -15.07 24.17 -37.47
CA TYR A 363 -16.28 24.93 -37.72
C TYR A 363 -17.51 24.16 -37.29
N LEU A 364 -18.48 24.84 -36.65
CA LEU A 364 -19.79 24.25 -36.35
C LEU A 364 -20.61 24.16 -37.63
N SER A 365 -20.89 22.97 -38.13
CA SER A 365 -21.72 22.78 -39.33
C SER A 365 -23.22 22.69 -39.01
N HIS A 366 -23.60 22.17 -37.85
CA HIS A 366 -25.00 21.99 -37.45
C HIS A 366 -25.15 22.07 -35.94
N VAL A 367 -26.15 22.80 -35.46
CA VAL A 367 -26.61 22.79 -34.07
C VAL A 367 -28.03 22.22 -34.05
N ARG A 368 -28.21 21.04 -33.44
CA ARG A 368 -29.55 20.44 -33.27
C ARG A 368 -29.96 20.59 -31.80
N ILE A 369 -31.03 21.37 -31.58
CA ILE A 369 -31.63 21.53 -30.25
C ILE A 369 -32.80 20.56 -30.12
N ASN A 370 -32.70 19.60 -29.19
CA ASN A 370 -33.74 18.62 -28.89
C ASN A 370 -34.38 18.98 -27.54
N GLY A 371 -35.72 18.77 -27.42
CA GLY A 371 -36.44 18.98 -26.15
C GLY A 371 -36.94 20.42 -25.94
N ASN A 372 -36.83 21.30 -26.92
CA ASN A 372 -37.43 22.64 -26.86
C ASN A 372 -38.94 22.51 -27.16
N THR A 373 -39.75 22.37 -26.10
CA THR A 373 -41.21 22.22 -26.19
C THR A 373 -41.98 23.53 -26.04
N ARG A 374 -41.31 24.66 -25.77
CA ARG A 374 -41.94 26.01 -25.65
C ARG A 374 -41.11 27.07 -26.38
N LEU A 375 -41.72 27.66 -27.38
CA LEU A 375 -41.33 28.95 -27.94
C LEU A 375 -41.90 30.04 -27.00
N TYR A 376 -41.06 30.86 -26.44
CA TYR A 376 -41.44 32.13 -25.83
C TYR A 376 -40.99 33.25 -26.74
#